data_edbe8c54e143b3776102fca887448fcc
#
_entry.id   edbe8c54e143b3776102fca887448fcc
#
_cell.length_a   1.000
_cell.length_b   1.000
_cell.length_c   1.000
_cell.angle_alpha   90.00
_cell.angle_beta   90.00
_cell.angle_gamma   90.00
#
_symmetry.space_group_name_H-M   'P 1'
#
loop_
_entity.id
_entity.type
_entity.pdbx_description
1 polymer ?
#
loop_
_entity_poly.entity_id
_entity_poly.type
_entity_poly.pdbx_seq_one_letter_code
_entity_poly.pdbx_strand_id
1 'polypeptide(L)'
;ELKNHDVEVVDAFNKNYRDYLDTIPQLFYHNAFIMFSNGLEARVGTIDSKWEFFHEWKRLNETEAGSIELPTMLRGICKKENFLDLLENFILYDHSDGRTVKILSRNHQYLGVNQAVEMYRNREYVNGKLGVFWHTQGSGKSYSMLFLAQKIRRKFAGSPTIVVLTDREELNKQISDTFENCGMLGNIKASKFIAQSGEDLITKLKGNPSFIFSLIQKFNQPDATPIYPDH
;
A
#
# COMPACT_ATOMS: atom_id res chain seq x y z
N GLU A 1 -14.71 -14.69 20.30
CA GLU A 1 -14.56 -15.50 21.51
C GLU A 1 -13.59 -14.80 22.47
N LEU A 2 -13.97 -14.68 23.73
CA LEU A 2 -13.14 -14.09 24.78
C LEU A 2 -12.45 -15.21 25.57
N LYS A 3 -11.13 -15.13 25.71
CA LYS A 3 -10.31 -16.04 26.51
C LYS A 3 -9.44 -15.27 27.50
N ASN A 4 -8.86 -15.99 28.48
CA ASN A 4 -7.90 -15.41 29.42
C ASN A 4 -6.66 -14.88 28.66
N HIS A 5 -6.06 -13.80 29.14
CA HIS A 5 -4.85 -13.18 28.59
C HIS A 5 -3.60 -14.08 28.65
N ASP A 6 -3.62 -15.17 29.41
CA ASP A 6 -2.55 -16.18 29.44
C ASP A 6 -2.52 -17.06 28.17
N VAL A 7 -3.55 -16.99 27.31
CA VAL A 7 -3.61 -17.76 26.06
C VAL A 7 -2.85 -17.01 24.98
N GLU A 8 -1.97 -17.70 24.25
CA GLU A 8 -1.24 -17.12 23.14
C GLU A 8 -2.18 -16.73 21.98
N VAL A 9 -1.94 -15.57 21.38
CA VAL A 9 -2.79 -15.05 20.30
C VAL A 9 -2.81 -15.98 19.08
N VAL A 10 -1.71 -16.69 18.82
CA VAL A 10 -1.63 -17.69 17.73
C VAL A 10 -2.61 -18.86 17.91
N ASP A 11 -3.00 -19.19 19.13
CA ASP A 11 -4.00 -20.22 19.38
C ASP A 11 -5.40 -19.84 18.84
N ALA A 12 -5.74 -18.57 18.89
CA ALA A 12 -6.99 -18.08 18.28
C ALA A 12 -6.99 -18.29 16.76
N PHE A 13 -5.85 -18.10 16.11
CA PHE A 13 -5.69 -18.37 14.67
C PHE A 13 -5.73 -19.89 14.39
N ASN A 14 -4.94 -20.70 15.09
CA ASN A 14 -4.77 -22.11 14.76
C ASN A 14 -5.98 -22.98 15.13
N LYS A 15 -6.73 -22.62 16.17
CA LYS A 15 -7.86 -23.38 16.64
C LYS A 15 -9.19 -22.75 16.20
N ASN A 16 -9.52 -21.58 16.74
CA ASN A 16 -10.84 -20.99 16.55
C ASN A 16 -11.08 -20.50 15.11
N TYR A 17 -10.14 -19.72 14.56
CA TYR A 17 -10.32 -19.13 13.25
C TYR A 17 -10.36 -20.17 12.14
N ARG A 18 -9.45 -21.15 12.18
CA ARG A 18 -9.44 -22.25 11.19
C ARG A 18 -10.69 -23.11 11.27
N ASP A 19 -11.11 -23.47 12.48
CA ASP A 19 -12.34 -24.25 12.66
C ASP A 19 -13.57 -23.51 12.12
N TYR A 20 -13.64 -22.18 12.31
CA TYR A 20 -14.73 -21.38 11.74
C TYR A 20 -14.65 -21.24 10.23
N LEU A 21 -13.45 -21.12 9.66
CA LEU A 21 -13.29 -21.12 8.21
C LEU A 21 -13.74 -22.43 7.58
N ASP A 22 -13.48 -23.56 8.23
CA ASP A 22 -13.85 -24.89 7.74
C ASP A 22 -15.35 -25.19 7.94
N THR A 23 -15.95 -24.69 9.01
CA THR A 23 -17.35 -25.03 9.39
C THR A 23 -18.36 -23.98 8.95
N ILE A 24 -18.05 -22.70 9.06
CA ILE A 24 -18.94 -21.56 8.75
C ILE A 24 -18.21 -20.43 8.01
N PRO A 25 -17.63 -20.68 6.83
CA PRO A 25 -16.83 -19.68 6.10
C PRO A 25 -17.61 -18.39 5.78
N GLN A 26 -18.94 -18.46 5.71
CA GLN A 26 -19.82 -17.33 5.46
C GLN A 26 -19.66 -16.20 6.48
N LEU A 27 -19.21 -16.53 7.71
CA LEU A 27 -18.92 -15.53 8.76
C LEU A 27 -17.89 -14.48 8.31
N PHE A 28 -17.00 -14.85 7.38
CA PHE A 28 -15.87 -14.01 6.95
C PHE A 28 -16.06 -13.33 5.60
N TYR A 29 -17.10 -13.65 4.82
CA TYR A 29 -17.24 -13.15 3.44
C TYR A 29 -17.29 -11.62 3.33
N HIS A 30 -17.83 -10.95 4.34
CA HIS A 30 -17.98 -9.50 4.36
C HIS A 30 -16.96 -8.78 5.26
N ASN A 31 -16.00 -9.52 5.83
CA ASN A 31 -15.02 -8.92 6.72
C ASN A 31 -13.94 -8.19 5.91
N ALA A 32 -13.68 -6.94 6.29
CA ALA A 32 -12.59 -6.15 5.72
C ALA A 32 -11.22 -6.72 6.15
N PHE A 33 -11.13 -7.03 7.45
CA PHE A 33 -9.96 -7.60 8.11
C PHE A 33 -10.39 -8.36 9.36
N ILE A 34 -9.44 -9.08 9.95
CA ILE A 34 -9.65 -9.91 11.15
C ILE A 34 -8.63 -9.47 12.20
N MET A 35 -9.07 -9.35 13.43
CA MET A 35 -8.23 -9.00 14.56
C MET A 35 -8.19 -10.13 15.58
N PHE A 36 -7.00 -10.42 16.08
CA PHE A 36 -6.77 -11.34 17.20
C PHE A 36 -6.10 -10.61 18.35
N SER A 37 -6.52 -10.88 19.57
CA SER A 37 -5.87 -10.31 20.74
C SER A 37 -6.15 -11.14 21.99
N ASN A 38 -5.19 -11.13 22.93
CA ASN A 38 -5.37 -11.56 24.32
C ASN A 38 -5.33 -10.36 25.29
N GLY A 39 -5.40 -9.12 24.77
CA GLY A 39 -5.30 -7.88 25.54
C GLY A 39 -3.88 -7.31 25.56
N LEU A 40 -2.87 -8.14 25.76
CA LEU A 40 -1.45 -7.74 25.84
C LEU A 40 -0.78 -7.68 24.47
N GLU A 41 -1.17 -8.58 23.58
CA GLU A 41 -0.76 -8.60 22.18
C GLU A 41 -1.99 -8.51 21.28
N ALA A 42 -1.88 -7.79 20.18
CA ALA A 42 -2.94 -7.68 19.19
C ALA A 42 -2.36 -7.71 17.77
N ARG A 43 -3.01 -8.47 16.87
CA ARG A 43 -2.64 -8.61 15.48
C ARG A 43 -3.84 -8.45 14.57
N VAL A 44 -3.60 -7.88 13.38
CA VAL A 44 -4.59 -7.68 12.33
C VAL A 44 -4.09 -8.26 11.01
N GLY A 45 -4.99 -8.85 10.26
CA GLY A 45 -4.73 -9.41 8.93
C GLY A 45 -6.03 -9.57 8.14
N THR A 46 -5.97 -10.26 7.02
CA THR A 46 -7.12 -10.53 6.16
C THR A 46 -7.48 -12.01 6.19
N ILE A 47 -8.63 -12.37 5.62
CA ILE A 47 -9.08 -13.77 5.54
C ILE A 47 -8.07 -14.69 4.83
N ASP A 48 -7.29 -14.13 3.88
CA ASP A 48 -6.31 -14.88 3.10
C ASP A 48 -4.92 -14.91 3.76
N SER A 49 -4.73 -14.19 4.88
CA SER A 49 -3.44 -14.07 5.53
C SER A 49 -3.04 -15.37 6.24
N LYS A 50 -1.83 -15.85 5.98
CA LYS A 50 -1.15 -16.78 6.88
C LYS A 50 -0.78 -16.05 8.17
N TRP A 51 -0.53 -16.79 9.26
CA TRP A 51 -0.18 -16.18 10.55
C TRP A 51 0.97 -15.17 10.48
N GLU A 52 1.98 -15.45 9.70
CA GLU A 52 3.16 -14.58 9.48
C GLU A 52 2.81 -13.19 8.88
N PHE A 53 1.64 -13.07 8.26
CA PHE A 53 1.13 -11.82 7.68
C PHE A 53 0.12 -11.11 8.59
N PHE A 54 -0.26 -11.71 9.72
CA PHE A 54 -0.94 -10.98 10.77
C PHE A 54 0.07 -10.11 11.49
N HIS A 55 -0.11 -8.81 11.41
CA HIS A 55 0.85 -7.83 11.92
C HIS A 55 0.27 -7.00 13.07
N GLU A 56 1.17 -6.46 13.87
CA GLU A 56 0.85 -5.61 14.99
C GLU A 56 0.58 -4.17 14.51
N TRP A 57 -0.36 -3.48 15.19
CA TRP A 57 -0.57 -2.05 15.01
C TRP A 57 0.06 -1.31 16.16
N LYS A 58 1.33 -0.89 15.97
CA LYS A 58 2.19 -0.47 17.09
C LYS A 58 2.05 0.98 17.50
N ARG A 59 1.65 1.88 16.58
CA ARG A 59 1.71 3.32 16.78
C ARG A 59 0.49 4.01 16.21
N LEU A 60 0.08 5.12 16.83
CA LEU A 60 -0.95 6.01 16.30
C LEU A 60 -0.34 7.11 15.43
N ASN A 61 0.93 7.46 15.69
CA ASN A 61 1.73 8.40 14.90
C ASN A 61 3.21 7.98 14.92
N GLU A 62 4.04 8.61 14.08
CA GLU A 62 5.47 8.27 13.91
C GLU A 62 6.34 8.60 15.15
N THR A 63 5.90 9.49 16.03
CA THR A 63 6.68 9.96 17.18
C THR A 63 6.49 9.12 18.44
N GLU A 64 5.50 8.24 18.47
CA GLU A 64 5.22 7.37 19.63
C GLU A 64 6.19 6.20 19.72
N ALA A 65 6.52 5.79 20.93
CA ALA A 65 7.38 4.64 21.22
C ALA A 65 6.78 3.32 20.67
N GLY A 66 5.48 3.23 20.62
CA GLY A 66 4.76 2.04 20.14
C GLY A 66 4.39 1.08 21.27
N SER A 67 3.23 0.41 21.10
CA SER A 67 2.70 -0.65 21.96
C SER A 67 1.98 -1.67 21.09
N ILE A 68 2.11 -2.95 21.42
CA ILE A 68 1.46 -4.05 20.69
C ILE A 68 0.10 -4.46 21.29
N GLU A 69 -0.34 -3.74 22.32
CA GLU A 69 -1.56 -4.04 23.07
C GLU A 69 -2.83 -3.71 22.26
N LEU A 70 -3.92 -4.38 22.63
CA LEU A 70 -5.24 -4.20 22.02
C LEU A 70 -5.72 -2.74 22.00
N PRO A 71 -5.59 -1.92 23.06
CA PRO A 71 -6.04 -0.53 23.02
C PRO A 71 -5.39 0.30 21.92
N THR A 72 -4.08 0.10 21.66
CA THR A 72 -3.36 0.79 20.58
C THR A 72 -3.91 0.40 19.20
N MET A 73 -4.13 -0.90 18.98
CA MET A 73 -4.71 -1.39 17.73
C MET A 73 -6.13 -0.84 17.52
N LEU A 74 -6.99 -0.88 18.55
CA LEU A 74 -8.36 -0.36 18.45
C LEU A 74 -8.39 1.15 18.15
N ARG A 75 -7.56 1.94 18.82
CA ARG A 75 -7.46 3.39 18.56
C ARG A 75 -6.93 3.68 17.15
N GLY A 76 -5.98 2.89 16.67
CA GLY A 76 -5.38 3.06 15.36
C GLY A 76 -6.27 2.63 14.20
N ILE A 77 -7.07 1.57 14.38
CA ILE A 77 -7.87 0.96 13.32
C ILE A 77 -9.35 1.31 13.44
N CYS A 78 -9.94 1.20 14.65
CA CYS A 78 -11.38 1.29 14.84
C CYS A 78 -11.90 2.71 15.05
N LYS A 79 -11.04 3.72 15.16
CA LYS A 79 -11.46 5.11 15.09
C LYS A 79 -12.14 5.32 13.74
N LYS A 80 -13.35 5.92 13.72
CA LYS A 80 -14.21 6.01 12.54
C LYS A 80 -13.48 6.51 11.29
N GLU A 81 -12.70 7.59 11.43
CA GLU A 81 -11.98 8.20 10.31
C GLU A 81 -10.88 7.25 9.78
N ASN A 82 -10.14 6.60 10.67
CA ASN A 82 -9.09 5.65 10.30
C ASN A 82 -9.67 4.39 9.67
N PHE A 83 -10.78 3.88 10.24
CA PHE A 83 -11.47 2.72 9.71
C PHE A 83 -11.97 2.95 8.27
N LEU A 84 -12.63 4.08 8.02
CA LEU A 84 -13.09 4.44 6.69
C LEU A 84 -11.93 4.66 5.71
N ASP A 85 -10.86 5.30 6.16
CA ASP A 85 -9.66 5.50 5.36
C ASP A 85 -8.96 4.18 5.02
N LEU A 86 -8.88 3.24 5.98
CA LEU A 86 -8.36 1.90 5.74
C LEU A 86 -9.17 1.14 4.69
N LEU A 87 -10.50 1.15 4.81
CA LEU A 87 -11.40 0.50 3.86
C LEU A 87 -11.26 1.09 2.46
N GLU A 88 -11.21 2.40 2.34
CA GLU A 88 -11.18 3.09 1.06
C GLU A 88 -9.82 3.02 0.39
N ASN A 89 -8.71 3.19 1.14
CA ASN A 89 -7.42 3.50 0.55
C ASN A 89 -6.30 2.50 0.87
N PHE A 90 -6.49 1.58 1.84
CA PHE A 90 -5.43 0.73 2.37
C PHE A 90 -5.74 -0.77 2.31
N ILE A 91 -6.70 -1.15 1.48
CA ILE A 91 -6.94 -2.53 1.08
C ILE A 91 -6.66 -2.65 -0.42
N LEU A 92 -5.90 -3.65 -0.80
CA LEU A 92 -5.62 -4.05 -2.18
C LEU A 92 -6.04 -5.50 -2.40
N TYR A 93 -6.29 -5.85 -3.64
CA TYR A 93 -6.55 -7.22 -4.07
C TYR A 93 -5.47 -7.60 -5.08
N ASP A 94 -4.61 -8.54 -4.70
CA ASP A 94 -3.51 -9.02 -5.53
C ASP A 94 -3.92 -10.31 -6.24
N HIS A 95 -3.71 -10.36 -7.56
CA HIS A 95 -4.07 -11.47 -8.43
C HIS A 95 -2.84 -12.20 -9.01
N SER A 96 -1.65 -12.05 -8.42
CA SER A 96 -0.38 -12.54 -8.95
C SER A 96 -0.31 -14.06 -9.14
N ASP A 97 -0.91 -14.83 -8.22
CA ASP A 97 -0.77 -16.29 -8.16
C ASP A 97 -2.02 -17.04 -8.67
N GLY A 98 -2.80 -16.44 -9.55
CA GLY A 98 -4.03 -17.05 -10.10
C GLY A 98 -5.19 -17.14 -9.10
N ARG A 99 -5.03 -16.57 -7.91
CA ARG A 99 -6.06 -16.38 -6.89
C ARG A 99 -6.06 -14.93 -6.43
N THR A 100 -7.18 -14.48 -5.93
CA THR A 100 -7.27 -13.14 -5.34
C THR A 100 -6.87 -13.21 -3.88
N VAL A 101 -5.85 -12.43 -3.50
CA VAL A 101 -5.42 -12.26 -2.11
C VAL A 101 -5.73 -10.84 -1.66
N LYS A 102 -6.45 -10.70 -0.56
CA LYS A 102 -6.72 -9.41 0.06
C LYS A 102 -5.52 -8.98 0.91
N ILE A 103 -5.00 -7.79 0.66
CA ILE A 103 -3.85 -7.21 1.36
C ILE A 103 -4.31 -5.99 2.14
N LEU A 104 -4.07 -5.98 3.45
CA LEU A 104 -4.24 -4.82 4.31
C LEU A 104 -2.88 -4.15 4.55
N SER A 105 -2.83 -2.83 4.52
CA SER A 105 -1.61 -2.09 4.86
C SER A 105 -1.14 -2.38 6.26
N ARG A 106 0.16 -2.44 6.45
CA ARG A 106 0.79 -2.49 7.77
C ARG A 106 0.77 -1.10 8.42
N ASN A 107 0.90 -1.05 9.75
CA ASN A 107 0.90 0.20 10.52
C ASN A 107 1.87 1.26 9.96
N HIS A 108 3.13 0.88 9.72
CA HIS A 108 4.12 1.79 9.17
C HIS A 108 3.80 2.28 7.74
N GLN A 109 3.16 1.45 6.91
CA GLN A 109 2.70 1.85 5.58
C GLN A 109 1.56 2.86 5.68
N TYR A 110 0.59 2.60 6.58
CA TYR A 110 -0.53 3.51 6.82
C TYR A 110 -0.05 4.89 7.26
N LEU A 111 0.83 4.95 8.26
CA LEU A 111 1.36 6.21 8.78
C LEU A 111 2.19 6.95 7.72
N GLY A 112 3.16 6.29 7.09
CA GLY A 112 4.04 6.92 6.12
C GLY A 112 3.31 7.36 4.85
N VAL A 113 2.33 6.59 4.35
CA VAL A 113 1.52 7.00 3.20
C VAL A 113 0.65 8.20 3.56
N ASN A 114 0.05 8.23 4.75
CA ASN A 114 -0.74 9.38 5.17
C ASN A 114 0.11 10.64 5.32
N GLN A 115 1.32 10.53 5.82
CA GLN A 115 2.27 11.64 5.87
C GLN A 115 2.66 12.11 4.47
N ALA A 116 2.94 11.19 3.53
CA ALA A 116 3.24 11.54 2.16
C ALA A 116 2.07 12.23 1.44
N VAL A 117 0.84 11.80 1.70
CA VAL A 117 -0.39 12.46 1.20
C VAL A 117 -0.55 13.87 1.76
N GLU A 118 -0.23 14.08 3.03
CA GLU A 118 -0.27 15.42 3.62
C GLU A 118 0.81 16.33 3.02
N MET A 119 2.02 15.82 2.77
CA MET A 119 3.06 16.56 2.04
C MET A 119 2.62 16.87 0.62
N TYR A 120 1.94 15.94 -0.07
CA TYR A 120 1.38 16.19 -1.40
C TYR A 120 0.29 17.28 -1.38
N ARG A 121 -0.52 17.35 -0.36
CA ARG A 121 -1.51 18.42 -0.17
C ARG A 121 -0.82 19.78 -0.08
N ASN A 122 0.31 19.85 0.61
CA ASN A 122 1.09 21.03 0.84
C ASN A 122 2.24 21.25 -0.17
N ARG A 123 2.20 20.56 -1.33
CA ARG A 123 3.30 20.49 -2.30
C ARG A 123 3.81 21.85 -2.79
N GLU A 124 2.95 22.84 -2.86
CA GLU A 124 3.32 24.20 -3.29
C GLU A 124 4.26 24.89 -2.29
N TYR A 125 4.06 24.64 -1.00
CA TYR A 125 4.91 25.20 0.07
C TYR A 125 6.28 24.53 0.17
N VAL A 126 6.43 23.34 -0.40
CA VAL A 126 7.69 22.56 -0.38
C VAL A 126 8.33 22.44 -1.76
N ASN A 127 7.94 23.31 -2.71
CA ASN A 127 8.42 23.31 -4.09
C ASN A 127 8.37 21.91 -4.75
N GLY A 128 7.28 21.18 -4.53
CA GLY A 128 7.08 19.83 -5.04
C GLY A 128 7.93 18.72 -4.40
N LYS A 129 8.81 19.04 -3.44
CA LYS A 129 9.69 18.07 -2.78
C LYS A 129 8.98 17.45 -1.58
N LEU A 130 8.32 16.31 -1.79
CA LEU A 130 7.45 15.69 -0.79
C LEU A 130 8.20 15.00 0.35
N GLY A 131 9.49 14.66 0.16
CA GLY A 131 10.32 14.02 1.18
C GLY A 131 10.87 12.66 0.77
N VAL A 132 11.37 11.91 1.75
CA VAL A 132 11.93 10.57 1.60
C VAL A 132 11.12 9.58 2.44
N PHE A 133 10.65 8.52 1.81
CA PHE A 133 9.98 7.41 2.45
C PHE A 133 10.98 6.26 2.63
N TRP A 134 11.54 6.15 3.84
CA TRP A 134 12.56 5.15 4.12
C TRP A 134 12.02 4.03 5.01
N HIS A 135 12.09 2.81 4.52
CA HIS A 135 11.74 1.59 5.25
C HIS A 135 12.76 0.49 4.95
N THR A 136 12.89 -0.46 5.85
CA THR A 136 13.78 -1.63 5.70
C THR A 136 13.43 -2.45 4.45
N GLN A 137 14.38 -3.23 3.95
CA GLN A 137 14.14 -4.18 2.87
C GLN A 137 13.08 -5.21 3.31
N GLY A 138 12.20 -5.62 2.41
CA GLY A 138 11.12 -6.56 2.71
C GLY A 138 9.92 -5.97 3.46
N SER A 139 9.90 -4.67 3.76
CA SER A 139 8.77 -4.01 4.46
C SER A 139 7.54 -3.76 3.61
N GLY A 140 7.55 -4.12 2.32
CA GLY A 140 6.42 -3.91 1.40
C GLY A 140 6.38 -2.53 0.77
N LYS A 141 7.53 -1.91 0.46
CA LYS A 141 7.61 -0.58 -0.18
C LYS A 141 6.79 -0.47 -1.47
N SER A 142 6.76 -1.53 -2.29
CA SER A 142 5.95 -1.55 -3.52
C SER A 142 4.47 -1.34 -3.22
N TYR A 143 3.93 -2.01 -2.20
CA TYR A 143 2.54 -1.80 -1.77
C TYR A 143 2.33 -0.39 -1.19
N SER A 144 3.32 0.18 -0.50
CA SER A 144 3.23 1.58 -0.05
C SER A 144 3.10 2.55 -1.22
N MET A 145 3.80 2.31 -2.34
CA MET A 145 3.64 3.09 -3.57
C MET A 145 2.22 2.97 -4.14
N LEU A 146 1.65 1.75 -4.14
CA LEU A 146 0.29 1.54 -4.60
C LEU A 146 -0.74 2.25 -3.72
N PHE A 147 -0.64 2.13 -2.39
CA PHE A 147 -1.52 2.83 -1.46
C PHE A 147 -1.44 4.35 -1.66
N LEU A 148 -0.23 4.89 -1.82
CA LEU A 148 -0.02 6.33 -2.07
C LEU A 148 -0.67 6.75 -3.40
N ALA A 149 -0.40 6.03 -4.48
CA ALA A 149 -0.95 6.30 -5.80
C ALA A 149 -2.49 6.22 -5.80
N GLN A 150 -3.06 5.19 -5.19
CA GLN A 150 -4.49 5.01 -5.03
C GLN A 150 -5.12 6.18 -4.26
N LYS A 151 -4.53 6.57 -3.14
CA LYS A 151 -5.05 7.61 -2.28
C LYS A 151 -4.96 9.00 -2.92
N ILE A 152 -3.85 9.32 -3.59
CA ILE A 152 -3.71 10.58 -4.35
C ILE A 152 -4.81 10.67 -5.42
N ARG A 153 -4.97 9.63 -6.24
CA ARG A 153 -5.97 9.62 -7.32
C ARG A 153 -7.42 9.71 -6.85
N ARG A 154 -7.71 9.24 -5.63
CA ARG A 154 -9.06 9.31 -5.05
C ARG A 154 -9.36 10.62 -4.33
N LYS A 155 -8.36 11.21 -3.68
CA LYS A 155 -8.56 12.35 -2.78
C LYS A 155 -8.29 13.71 -3.42
N PHE A 156 -7.59 13.76 -4.54
CA PHE A 156 -7.26 15.01 -5.21
C PHE A 156 -7.89 15.08 -6.60
N ALA A 157 -8.39 16.27 -6.94
CA ALA A 157 -8.94 16.53 -8.26
C ALA A 157 -7.84 16.52 -9.33
N GLY A 158 -8.25 16.25 -10.57
CA GLY A 158 -7.36 16.18 -11.72
C GLY A 158 -6.99 14.74 -12.11
N SER A 159 -6.13 14.62 -13.10
CA SER A 159 -5.64 13.34 -13.62
C SER A 159 -4.11 13.31 -13.58
N PRO A 160 -3.50 13.20 -12.39
CA PRO A 160 -2.05 13.23 -12.30
C PRO A 160 -1.42 12.02 -12.99
N THR A 161 -0.37 12.23 -13.75
CA THR A 161 0.53 11.18 -14.22
C THR A 161 1.50 10.84 -13.09
N ILE A 162 1.50 9.59 -12.67
CA ILE A 162 2.43 9.08 -11.65
C ILE A 162 3.59 8.40 -12.38
N VAL A 163 4.79 8.96 -12.24
CA VAL A 163 6.01 8.42 -12.83
C VAL A 163 6.80 7.67 -11.76
N VAL A 164 7.01 6.39 -11.97
CA VAL A 164 7.81 5.52 -11.10
C VAL A 164 9.18 5.33 -11.74
N LEU A 165 10.22 5.78 -11.04
CA LEU A 165 11.61 5.70 -11.51
C LEU A 165 12.38 4.66 -10.71
N THR A 166 13.12 3.82 -11.43
CA THR A 166 14.01 2.81 -10.86
C THR A 166 15.38 2.86 -11.52
N ASP A 167 16.37 2.25 -10.89
CA ASP A 167 17.74 2.12 -11.40
C ASP A 167 18.00 0.82 -12.18
N ARG A 168 17.10 -0.20 -12.02
CA ARG A 168 17.26 -1.56 -12.55
C ARG A 168 16.01 -2.06 -13.26
N GLU A 169 16.20 -2.81 -14.33
CA GLU A 169 15.11 -3.38 -15.12
C GLU A 169 14.25 -4.36 -14.33
N GLU A 170 14.89 -5.24 -13.54
CA GLU A 170 14.16 -6.22 -12.73
C GLU A 170 13.24 -5.54 -11.71
N LEU A 171 13.73 -4.48 -11.06
CA LEU A 171 12.94 -3.71 -10.10
C LEU A 171 11.79 -2.96 -10.79
N ASN A 172 12.07 -2.37 -11.96
CA ASN A 172 11.07 -1.68 -12.77
C ASN A 172 9.93 -2.65 -13.16
N LYS A 173 10.32 -3.84 -13.63
CA LYS A 173 9.37 -4.90 -13.97
C LYS A 173 8.58 -5.36 -12.74
N GLN A 174 9.25 -5.68 -11.64
CA GLN A 174 8.61 -6.14 -10.41
C GLN A 174 7.56 -5.13 -9.92
N ILE A 175 7.88 -3.84 -9.89
CA ILE A 175 6.94 -2.81 -9.44
C ILE A 175 5.77 -2.69 -10.42
N SER A 176 6.03 -2.62 -11.72
CA SER A 176 4.96 -2.49 -12.72
C SER A 176 4.02 -3.70 -12.73
N ASP A 177 4.55 -4.93 -12.58
CA ASP A 177 3.76 -6.14 -12.44
C ASP A 177 2.90 -6.11 -11.15
N THR A 178 3.43 -5.59 -10.03
CA THR A 178 2.65 -5.41 -8.79
C THR A 178 1.49 -4.43 -9.00
N PHE A 179 1.70 -3.32 -9.74
CA PHE A 179 0.62 -2.39 -10.09
C PHE A 179 -0.44 -3.04 -10.99
N GLU A 180 -0.04 -3.86 -11.96
CA GLU A 180 -0.96 -4.63 -12.81
C GLU A 180 -1.77 -5.62 -11.97
N ASN A 181 -1.10 -6.45 -11.17
CA ASN A 181 -1.72 -7.50 -10.37
C ASN A 181 -2.71 -6.96 -9.33
N CYS A 182 -2.46 -5.76 -8.83
CA CYS A 182 -3.39 -5.06 -7.91
C CYS A 182 -4.45 -4.22 -8.64
N GLY A 183 -4.60 -4.35 -9.96
CA GLY A 183 -5.66 -3.69 -10.73
C GLY A 183 -5.49 -2.18 -10.91
N MET A 184 -4.34 -1.60 -10.54
CA MET A 184 -4.09 -0.16 -10.63
C MET A 184 -4.02 0.35 -12.08
N LEU A 185 -3.71 -0.53 -13.03
CA LEU A 185 -3.57 -0.23 -14.46
C LEU A 185 -4.86 -0.54 -15.24
N GLY A 186 -5.94 -0.92 -14.55
CA GLY A 186 -7.17 -1.40 -15.18
C GLY A 186 -6.92 -2.68 -15.97
N ASN A 187 -7.52 -2.79 -17.15
CA ASN A 187 -7.35 -3.96 -18.04
C ASN A 187 -6.16 -3.84 -18.99
N ILE A 188 -5.22 -2.91 -18.73
CA ILE A 188 -4.08 -2.64 -19.60
C ILE A 188 -2.84 -3.28 -19.02
N LYS A 189 -2.08 -4.00 -19.85
CA LYS A 189 -0.84 -4.65 -19.44
C LYS A 189 0.24 -3.63 -19.03
N ALA A 190 1.00 -3.95 -17.98
CA ALA A 190 2.09 -3.12 -17.45
C ALA A 190 3.10 -2.71 -18.54
N SER A 191 3.37 -3.61 -19.50
CA SER A 191 4.30 -3.35 -20.61
C SER A 191 3.98 -2.09 -21.43
N LYS A 192 2.71 -1.67 -21.50
CA LYS A 192 2.32 -0.44 -22.20
C LYS A 192 2.69 0.83 -21.43
N PHE A 193 2.84 0.74 -20.13
CA PHE A 193 3.22 1.86 -19.27
C PHE A 193 4.74 1.95 -19.04
N ILE A 194 5.50 0.92 -19.41
CA ILE A 194 6.95 0.91 -19.30
C ILE A 194 7.54 1.68 -20.48
N ALA A 195 8.34 2.72 -20.21
CA ALA A 195 9.07 3.45 -21.23
C ALA A 195 10.21 2.58 -21.78
N GLN A 196 10.26 2.39 -23.11
CA GLN A 196 11.27 1.56 -23.77
C GLN A 196 12.55 2.32 -24.08
N SER A 197 12.45 3.61 -24.42
CA SER A 197 13.56 4.51 -24.71
C SER A 197 13.30 5.90 -24.13
N GLY A 198 14.27 6.82 -24.24
CA GLY A 198 14.06 8.22 -23.88
C GLY A 198 13.01 8.91 -24.76
N GLU A 199 12.96 8.61 -26.05
CA GLU A 199 11.95 9.14 -26.98
C GLU A 199 10.55 8.62 -26.65
N ASP A 200 10.43 7.33 -26.33
CA ASP A 200 9.17 6.73 -25.88
C ASP A 200 8.70 7.34 -24.56
N LEU A 201 9.63 7.63 -23.63
CA LEU A 201 9.33 8.33 -22.38
C LEU A 201 8.74 9.72 -22.65
N ILE A 202 9.35 10.51 -23.54
CA ILE A 202 8.86 11.82 -23.93
C ILE A 202 7.45 11.71 -24.54
N THR A 203 7.24 10.75 -25.42
CA THR A 203 5.95 10.51 -26.07
C THR A 203 4.88 10.15 -25.03
N LYS A 204 5.21 9.26 -24.06
CA LYS A 204 4.30 8.90 -22.98
C LYS A 204 3.97 10.08 -22.07
N LEU A 205 4.96 10.88 -21.70
CA LEU A 205 4.74 12.07 -20.85
C LEU A 205 3.79 13.07 -21.53
N LYS A 206 3.93 13.31 -22.83
CA LYS A 206 3.03 14.17 -23.60
C LYS A 206 1.60 13.61 -23.71
N GLY A 207 1.45 12.29 -23.65
CA GLY A 207 0.17 11.59 -23.73
C GLY A 207 -0.67 11.62 -22.44
N ASN A 208 -0.14 12.14 -21.35
CA ASN A 208 -0.79 12.22 -20.04
C ASN A 208 -1.42 10.88 -19.55
N PRO A 209 -0.70 9.76 -19.54
CA PRO A 209 -1.19 8.50 -19.02
C PRO A 209 -1.27 8.54 -17.49
N SER A 210 -2.04 7.65 -16.90
CA SER A 210 -2.15 7.55 -15.43
C SER A 210 -0.83 7.15 -14.75
N PHE A 211 -0.03 6.31 -15.42
CA PHE A 211 1.23 5.80 -14.90
C PHE A 211 2.29 5.74 -15.99
N ILE A 212 3.55 5.91 -15.60
CA ILE A 212 4.72 5.62 -16.43
C ILE A 212 5.75 4.93 -15.51
N PHE A 213 6.30 3.82 -15.98
CA PHE A 213 7.43 3.15 -15.33
C PHE A 213 8.67 3.33 -16.19
N SER A 214 9.76 3.82 -15.62
CA SER A 214 10.97 4.11 -16.38
C SER A 214 12.23 3.87 -15.56
N LEU A 215 13.30 3.57 -16.27
CA LEU A 215 14.64 3.64 -15.71
C LEU A 215 15.12 5.10 -15.66
N ILE A 216 15.83 5.48 -14.62
CA ILE A 216 16.39 6.82 -14.45
C ILE A 216 17.32 7.20 -15.62
N GLN A 217 18.03 6.21 -16.18
CA GLN A 217 18.94 6.40 -17.32
C GLN A 217 18.24 6.93 -18.58
N LYS A 218 16.94 6.69 -18.74
CA LYS A 218 16.16 7.15 -19.90
C LYS A 218 15.85 8.65 -19.88
N PHE A 219 16.09 9.30 -18.74
CA PHE A 219 16.00 10.76 -18.62
C PHE A 219 17.28 11.48 -19.05
N ASN A 220 18.39 10.79 -19.22
CA ASN A 220 19.67 11.39 -19.61
C ASN A 220 19.71 11.59 -21.14
N GLN A 221 19.02 12.63 -21.62
CA GLN A 221 18.97 13.07 -23.03
C GLN A 221 19.71 14.42 -23.12
N PRO A 222 20.87 14.50 -23.79
CA PRO A 222 21.73 15.71 -23.78
C PRO A 222 21.03 16.98 -24.28
N ASP A 223 20.08 16.82 -25.22
CA ASP A 223 19.41 17.95 -25.90
C ASP A 223 17.88 17.99 -25.59
N ALA A 224 17.46 17.37 -24.51
CA ALA A 224 16.03 17.32 -24.14
C ALA A 224 15.56 18.70 -23.66
N THR A 225 14.59 19.26 -24.34
CA THR A 225 13.85 20.42 -23.83
C THR A 225 12.87 19.97 -22.73
N PRO A 226 12.65 20.77 -21.67
CA PRO A 226 11.64 20.48 -20.66
C PRO A 226 10.27 20.23 -21.31
N ILE A 227 9.58 19.15 -20.90
CA ILE A 227 8.25 18.82 -21.41
C ILE A 227 7.19 19.64 -20.69
N TYR A 228 7.43 19.89 -19.41
CA TYR A 228 6.59 20.71 -18.54
C TYR A 228 7.31 22.02 -18.22
N PRO A 229 6.59 23.15 -18.12
CA PRO A 229 7.18 24.39 -17.67
C PRO A 229 7.69 24.24 -16.23
N ASP A 230 8.78 24.96 -15.93
CA ASP A 230 9.23 25.13 -14.55
C ASP A 230 8.13 25.84 -13.75
N HIS A 231 7.75 25.26 -12.62
CA HIS A 231 6.76 25.82 -11.69
C HIS A 231 7.46 26.41 -10.48
#